data_21ea2283e4af846f96fbd301c188477b
#
_entry.id   21ea2283e4af846f96fbd301c188477b
#
_cell.length_a   1.000
_cell.length_b   1.000
_cell.length_c   1.000
_cell.angle_alpha   90.00
_cell.angle_beta   90.00
_cell.angle_gamma   90.00
#
_symmetry.space_group_name_H-M   'P 1'
#
loop_
_entity.id
_entity.type
_entity.pdbx_description
1 polymer ?
#
loop_
_entity_poly.entity_id
_entity_poly.type
_entity_poly.pdbx_seq_one_letter_code
_entity_poly.pdbx_strand_id
1 'polypeptide(L)'
;MNRPKYVASCSGGKDSVATLLLAVQHNEPLDEAVFSEVMFDQDTSGEVPEHRDFIYDRLKPFCEKELGIKFTILHADKTYDNVFHHVITRGSHKGEVRGFAWAGMCAVNRDCKIPPVRKYNAALSPNTVSYVGIASDEPKRLARLDGIHKVSLLDKYGVTEAEARTLCEKSGLLSPIYAHCRRNGCWFCPNASDAELRYMIIHYPEMFDRLIEWEHEENVFHRRLTRKETPSETKARLMSKPQPGLSSNKNQG
;
A
#
# COMPACT_ATOMS: atom_id res chain seq x y z
N MET A 1 8.88 24.87 -26.51
CA MET A 1 9.22 23.89 -25.45
C MET A 1 7.92 23.21 -25.03
N ASN A 2 7.90 21.89 -24.98
CA ASN A 2 6.71 21.20 -24.45
C ASN A 2 6.56 21.52 -22.96
N ARG A 3 5.31 21.80 -22.52
CA ARG A 3 5.03 22.00 -21.09
C ARG A 3 5.46 20.79 -20.26
N PRO A 4 5.83 20.98 -18.98
CA PRO A 4 6.07 19.85 -18.08
C PRO A 4 4.85 18.93 -18.00
N LYS A 5 5.10 17.62 -17.87
CA LYS A 5 4.07 16.64 -17.54
C LYS A 5 3.97 16.52 -16.02
N TYR A 6 2.76 16.47 -15.50
CA TYR A 6 2.48 16.37 -14.06
C TYR A 6 1.84 15.01 -13.74
N VAL A 7 2.46 14.25 -12.87
CA VAL A 7 2.05 12.87 -12.54
C VAL A 7 1.89 12.72 -11.04
N ALA A 8 0.72 12.29 -10.59
CA ALA A 8 0.49 11.97 -9.18
C ALA A 8 0.82 10.50 -8.90
N SER A 9 1.70 10.23 -7.93
CA SER A 9 1.89 8.89 -7.37
C SER A 9 0.72 8.57 -6.45
N CYS A 10 -0.15 7.67 -6.88
CA CYS A 10 -1.43 7.41 -6.24
C CYS A 10 -1.52 5.96 -5.74
N SER A 11 -1.44 5.76 -4.43
CA SER A 11 -1.59 4.44 -3.80
C SER A 11 -3.02 4.15 -3.34
N GLY A 12 -3.97 5.05 -3.57
CA GLY A 12 -5.31 4.98 -3.00
C GLY A 12 -5.37 5.29 -1.49
N GLY A 13 -4.23 5.53 -0.87
CA GLY A 13 -4.17 5.98 0.53
C GLY A 13 -4.55 7.45 0.67
N LYS A 14 -5.00 7.85 1.88
CA LYS A 14 -5.54 9.19 2.18
C LYS A 14 -4.67 10.33 1.66
N ASP A 15 -3.34 10.26 1.84
CA ASP A 15 -2.44 11.35 1.43
C ASP A 15 -2.30 11.46 -0.09
N SER A 16 -2.30 10.33 -0.79
CA SER A 16 -2.24 10.31 -2.25
C SER A 16 -3.56 10.74 -2.90
N VAL A 17 -4.70 10.40 -2.28
CA VAL A 17 -6.03 10.86 -2.74
C VAL A 17 -6.19 12.35 -2.44
N ALA A 18 -5.80 12.80 -1.24
CA ALA A 18 -5.81 14.24 -0.91
C ALA A 18 -4.93 15.06 -1.87
N THR A 19 -3.82 14.50 -2.36
CA THR A 19 -2.99 15.14 -3.39
C THR A 19 -3.78 15.41 -4.68
N LEU A 20 -4.61 14.45 -5.13
CA LEU A 20 -5.47 14.64 -6.30
C LEU A 20 -6.54 15.72 -6.05
N LEU A 21 -7.17 15.68 -4.88
CA LEU A 21 -8.20 16.64 -4.50
C LEU A 21 -7.64 18.08 -4.39
N LEU A 22 -6.45 18.22 -3.81
CA LEU A 22 -5.76 19.52 -3.74
C LEU A 22 -5.36 20.03 -5.13
N ALA A 23 -4.91 19.15 -6.01
CA ALA A 23 -4.60 19.53 -7.38
C ALA A 23 -5.84 20.16 -8.08
N VAL A 24 -7.00 19.55 -7.90
CA VAL A 24 -8.27 20.10 -8.43
C VAL A 24 -8.64 21.41 -7.74
N GLN A 25 -8.65 21.42 -6.41
CA GLN A 25 -9.07 22.57 -5.60
C GLN A 25 -8.26 23.83 -5.90
N HIS A 26 -6.97 23.67 -6.19
CA HIS A 26 -6.05 24.78 -6.42
C HIS A 26 -5.67 24.98 -7.91
N ASN A 27 -6.36 24.29 -8.83
CA ASN A 27 -6.07 24.33 -10.26
C ASN A 27 -4.59 24.02 -10.60
N GLU A 28 -3.98 23.11 -9.84
CA GLU A 28 -2.64 22.61 -10.14
C GLU A 28 -2.69 21.73 -11.40
N PRO A 29 -1.69 21.82 -12.27
CA PRO A 29 -1.64 20.98 -13.45
C PRO A 29 -1.51 19.51 -13.05
N LEU A 30 -2.34 18.65 -13.63
CA LEU A 30 -2.33 17.21 -13.39
C LEU A 30 -2.71 16.48 -14.67
N ASP A 31 -1.83 15.63 -15.18
CA ASP A 31 -2.01 14.91 -16.44
C ASP A 31 -2.33 13.42 -16.23
N GLU A 32 -1.81 12.84 -15.14
CA GLU A 32 -1.91 11.40 -14.93
C GLU A 32 -1.79 11.05 -13.45
N ALA A 33 -2.55 10.06 -13.01
CA ALA A 33 -2.36 9.38 -11.72
C ALA A 33 -1.81 7.97 -11.96
N VAL A 34 -0.83 7.55 -11.15
CA VAL A 34 -0.13 6.28 -11.34
C VAL A 34 -0.18 5.46 -10.05
N PHE A 35 -0.73 4.26 -10.15
CA PHE A 35 -0.79 3.27 -9.08
C PHE A 35 0.16 2.10 -9.39
N SER A 36 1.02 1.73 -8.44
CA SER A 36 1.84 0.53 -8.54
C SER A 36 1.22 -0.56 -7.67
N GLU A 37 0.49 -1.46 -8.30
CA GLU A 37 -0.14 -2.60 -7.65
C GLU A 37 0.89 -3.70 -7.44
N VAL A 38 0.95 -4.22 -6.22
CA VAL A 38 1.72 -5.42 -5.90
C VAL A 38 0.82 -6.63 -6.11
N MET A 39 1.28 -7.59 -6.89
CA MET A 39 0.58 -8.86 -7.05
C MET A 39 1.08 -9.90 -6.04
N PHE A 40 0.17 -10.64 -5.42
CA PHE A 40 0.52 -11.78 -4.57
C PHE A 40 1.01 -12.95 -5.43
N ASP A 41 0.22 -13.34 -6.41
CA ASP A 41 0.54 -14.28 -7.49
C ASP A 41 0.10 -13.69 -8.85
N GLN A 42 -0.06 -14.51 -9.88
CA GLN A 42 -0.43 -14.04 -11.22
C GLN A 42 -1.84 -13.44 -11.26
N ASP A 43 -2.75 -13.92 -10.42
CA ASP A 43 -4.18 -13.61 -10.49
C ASP A 43 -4.67 -12.83 -9.26
N THR A 44 -3.93 -12.87 -8.14
CA THR A 44 -4.34 -12.29 -6.86
C THR A 44 -3.58 -11.01 -6.56
N SER A 45 -4.32 -9.92 -6.35
CA SER A 45 -3.74 -8.67 -5.86
C SER A 45 -3.14 -8.82 -4.46
N GLY A 46 -2.06 -8.12 -4.21
CA GLY A 46 -1.47 -7.98 -2.88
C GLY A 46 -2.15 -6.93 -2.02
N GLU A 47 -2.99 -6.08 -2.60
CA GLU A 47 -3.75 -5.11 -1.82
C GLU A 47 -4.90 -5.80 -1.06
N VAL A 48 -5.28 -5.26 0.11
CA VAL A 48 -6.49 -5.72 0.80
C VAL A 48 -7.70 -5.55 -0.13
N PRO A 49 -8.59 -6.56 -0.29
CA PRO A 49 -9.63 -6.54 -1.31
C PRO A 49 -10.47 -5.25 -1.36
N GLU A 50 -10.96 -4.77 -0.24
CA GLU A 50 -11.74 -3.52 -0.17
C GLU A 50 -10.96 -2.30 -0.66
N HIS A 51 -9.65 -2.27 -0.40
CA HIS A 51 -8.80 -1.19 -0.87
C HIS A 51 -8.56 -1.27 -2.37
N ARG A 52 -8.38 -2.47 -2.90
CA ARG A 52 -8.27 -2.72 -4.33
C ARG A 52 -9.56 -2.31 -5.05
N ASP A 53 -10.70 -2.76 -4.56
CA ASP A 53 -12.01 -2.44 -5.14
C ASP A 53 -12.27 -0.92 -5.09
N PHE A 54 -11.93 -0.26 -4.00
CA PHE A 54 -11.98 1.21 -3.94
C PHE A 54 -11.13 1.87 -5.04
N ILE A 55 -9.91 1.37 -5.30
CA ILE A 55 -9.04 1.93 -6.35
C ILE A 55 -9.68 1.73 -7.73
N TYR A 56 -10.19 0.53 -8.02
CA TYR A 56 -10.71 0.20 -9.35
C TYR A 56 -12.10 0.78 -9.61
N ASP A 57 -12.98 0.75 -8.61
CA ASP A 57 -14.40 1.05 -8.80
C ASP A 57 -14.77 2.50 -8.44
N ARG A 58 -13.89 3.20 -7.70
CA ARG A 58 -14.14 4.58 -7.26
C ARG A 58 -13.05 5.54 -7.70
N LEU A 59 -11.80 5.27 -7.32
CA LEU A 59 -10.71 6.22 -7.51
C LEU A 59 -10.29 6.33 -8.99
N LYS A 60 -10.14 5.21 -9.69
CA LYS A 60 -9.85 5.20 -11.12
C LYS A 60 -10.94 5.89 -11.94
N PRO A 61 -12.25 5.56 -11.78
CA PRO A 61 -13.32 6.29 -12.44
C PRO A 61 -13.36 7.78 -12.10
N PHE A 62 -13.10 8.17 -10.87
CA PHE A 62 -12.96 9.58 -10.48
C PHE A 62 -11.88 10.29 -11.31
N CYS A 63 -10.68 9.71 -11.40
CA CYS A 63 -9.61 10.29 -12.20
C CYS A 63 -9.98 10.38 -13.68
N GLU A 64 -10.52 9.32 -14.26
CA GLU A 64 -10.77 9.24 -15.71
C GLU A 64 -12.01 10.00 -16.15
N LYS A 65 -13.11 9.94 -15.39
CA LYS A 65 -14.40 10.53 -15.80
C LYS A 65 -14.64 11.93 -15.24
N GLU A 66 -14.23 12.18 -13.99
CA GLU A 66 -14.48 13.46 -13.34
C GLU A 66 -13.33 14.44 -13.56
N LEU A 67 -12.06 13.96 -13.45
CA LEU A 67 -10.90 14.81 -13.69
C LEU A 67 -10.41 14.82 -15.13
N GLY A 68 -10.84 13.88 -15.96
CA GLY A 68 -10.37 13.77 -17.36
C GLY A 68 -8.89 13.43 -17.49
N ILE A 69 -8.27 12.83 -16.45
CA ILE A 69 -6.87 12.43 -16.46
C ILE A 69 -6.73 10.91 -16.59
N LYS A 70 -5.61 10.48 -17.16
CA LYS A 70 -5.30 9.06 -17.27
C LYS A 70 -5.00 8.46 -15.88
N PHE A 71 -5.55 7.27 -15.60
CA PHE A 71 -5.16 6.46 -14.44
C PHE A 71 -4.39 5.23 -14.91
N THR A 72 -3.09 5.17 -14.61
CA THR A 72 -2.21 4.09 -15.05
C THR A 72 -1.92 3.14 -13.88
N ILE A 73 -2.15 1.85 -14.11
CA ILE A 73 -1.81 0.79 -13.16
C ILE A 73 -0.52 0.12 -13.65
N LEU A 74 0.45 0.01 -12.75
CA LEU A 74 1.74 -0.60 -13.01
C LEU A 74 1.86 -1.91 -12.23
N HIS A 75 2.33 -2.96 -12.91
CA HIS A 75 2.69 -4.23 -12.28
C HIS A 75 4.18 -4.50 -12.49
N ALA A 76 4.80 -5.16 -11.52
CA ALA A 76 6.15 -5.69 -11.68
C ALA A 76 6.13 -7.00 -12.45
N ASP A 77 7.27 -7.37 -13.03
CA ASP A 77 7.47 -8.69 -13.63
C ASP A 77 7.48 -9.81 -12.57
N LYS A 78 7.64 -9.44 -11.28
CA LYS A 78 7.65 -10.35 -10.14
C LYS A 78 6.45 -10.13 -9.24
N THR A 79 5.88 -11.23 -8.78
CA THR A 79 4.85 -11.29 -7.74
C THR A 79 5.46 -11.57 -6.36
N TYR A 80 4.66 -11.53 -5.30
CA TYR A 80 5.12 -11.95 -3.98
C TYR A 80 5.46 -13.44 -3.94
N ASP A 81 4.72 -14.26 -4.66
CA ASP A 81 5.02 -15.67 -4.86
C ASP A 81 6.47 -15.87 -5.34
N ASN A 82 6.90 -15.15 -6.35
CA ASN A 82 8.28 -15.20 -6.84
C ASN A 82 9.31 -14.70 -5.82
N VAL A 83 8.92 -13.80 -4.93
CA VAL A 83 9.79 -13.29 -3.86
C VAL A 83 9.93 -14.32 -2.75
N PHE A 84 8.84 -14.94 -2.35
CA PHE A 84 8.81 -15.98 -1.31
C PHE A 84 9.60 -17.22 -1.75
N HIS A 85 9.29 -17.76 -2.93
CA HIS A 85 9.88 -18.99 -3.47
C HIS A 85 11.27 -18.78 -4.12
N HIS A 86 11.86 -17.60 -3.98
CA HIS A 86 13.21 -17.37 -4.46
C HIS A 86 14.21 -18.28 -3.75
N VAL A 87 14.89 -19.14 -4.51
CA VAL A 87 15.97 -19.99 -3.99
C VAL A 87 17.21 -19.13 -3.71
N ILE A 88 17.72 -19.20 -2.49
CA ILE A 88 18.90 -18.47 -2.04
C ILE A 88 20.13 -19.03 -2.76
N THR A 89 20.88 -18.17 -3.43
CA THR A 89 22.01 -18.60 -4.28
C THR A 89 23.38 -18.48 -3.61
N ARG A 90 23.47 -17.81 -2.46
CA ARG A 90 24.73 -17.51 -1.75
C ARG A 90 24.56 -17.55 -0.23
N GLY A 91 25.68 -17.73 0.48
CA GLY A 91 25.71 -17.75 1.94
C GLY A 91 25.38 -19.11 2.54
N SER A 92 25.20 -19.13 3.87
CA SER A 92 24.94 -20.35 4.66
C SER A 92 23.61 -21.04 4.34
N HIS A 93 22.65 -20.30 3.80
CA HIS A 93 21.31 -20.77 3.45
C HIS A 93 21.15 -21.02 1.93
N LYS A 94 22.26 -21.23 1.22
CA LYS A 94 22.22 -21.56 -0.21
C LYS A 94 21.42 -22.84 -0.46
N GLY A 95 20.49 -22.76 -1.40
CA GLY A 95 19.59 -23.86 -1.77
C GLY A 95 18.26 -23.85 -1.02
N GLU A 96 18.12 -23.06 0.05
CA GLU A 96 16.85 -22.90 0.75
C GLU A 96 15.94 -21.89 0.06
N VAL A 97 14.64 -22.03 0.24
CA VAL A 97 13.61 -21.07 -0.18
C VAL A 97 13.65 -19.86 0.77
N ARG A 98 13.63 -18.64 0.22
CA ARG A 98 13.74 -17.41 1.00
C ARG A 98 12.70 -17.30 2.11
N GLY A 99 11.42 -17.56 1.79
CA GLY A 99 10.31 -17.40 2.71
C GLY A 99 9.79 -15.95 2.80
N PHE A 100 9.15 -15.63 3.93
CA PHE A 100 8.48 -14.34 4.15
C PHE A 100 9.44 -13.14 4.09
N ALA A 101 8.90 -11.99 3.69
CA ALA A 101 9.65 -10.75 3.69
C ALA A 101 9.93 -10.27 5.12
N TRP A 102 11.12 -9.70 5.33
CA TRP A 102 11.52 -9.17 6.64
C TRP A 102 10.85 -7.84 6.95
N ALA A 103 10.37 -7.70 8.18
CA ALA A 103 9.89 -6.41 8.67
C ALA A 103 11.03 -5.37 8.68
N GLY A 104 10.76 -4.22 8.08
CA GLY A 104 11.75 -3.13 7.92
C GLY A 104 12.52 -3.16 6.61
N MET A 105 12.92 -4.34 6.10
CA MET A 105 13.58 -4.50 4.80
C MET A 105 12.72 -5.32 3.85
N CYS A 106 11.60 -4.74 3.42
CA CYS A 106 10.61 -5.45 2.64
C CYS A 106 11.11 -5.78 1.22
N ALA A 107 11.38 -7.06 0.96
CA ALA A 107 11.78 -7.55 -0.36
C ALA A 107 10.67 -7.32 -1.42
N VAL A 108 9.40 -7.37 -1.01
CA VAL A 108 8.26 -7.06 -1.88
C VAL A 108 8.32 -5.62 -2.39
N ASN A 109 8.60 -4.67 -1.51
CA ASN A 109 8.75 -3.28 -1.92
C ASN A 109 9.91 -3.12 -2.93
N ARG A 110 11.05 -3.78 -2.67
CA ARG A 110 12.22 -3.73 -3.54
C ARG A 110 11.98 -4.39 -4.90
N ASP A 111 11.30 -5.54 -4.93
CA ASP A 111 11.23 -6.39 -6.13
C ASP A 111 9.89 -6.26 -6.89
N CYS A 112 8.80 -5.91 -6.19
CA CYS A 112 7.45 -5.85 -6.78
C CYS A 112 6.85 -4.44 -6.88
N LYS A 113 7.32 -3.46 -6.09
CA LYS A 113 6.75 -2.10 -6.09
C LYS A 113 7.65 -1.06 -6.74
N ILE A 114 8.94 -1.05 -6.41
CA ILE A 114 9.89 -0.05 -6.92
C ILE A 114 10.21 -0.24 -8.41
N PRO A 115 10.45 -1.47 -8.95
CA PRO A 115 10.88 -1.64 -10.33
C PRO A 115 9.90 -1.09 -11.37
N PRO A 116 8.60 -1.36 -11.34
CA PRO A 116 7.66 -0.81 -12.31
C PRO A 116 7.60 0.72 -12.25
N VAL A 117 7.68 1.31 -11.07
CA VAL A 117 7.72 2.77 -10.90
C VAL A 117 9.01 3.35 -11.51
N ARG A 118 10.15 2.71 -11.30
CA ARG A 118 11.43 3.14 -11.92
C ARG A 118 11.38 3.06 -13.44
N LYS A 119 10.86 1.95 -13.98
CA LYS A 119 10.70 1.75 -15.42
C LYS A 119 9.78 2.82 -16.02
N TYR A 120 8.64 3.08 -15.36
CA TYR A 120 7.71 4.13 -15.74
C TYR A 120 8.39 5.51 -15.73
N ASN A 121 9.05 5.86 -14.61
CA ASN A 121 9.71 7.16 -14.48
C ASN A 121 10.85 7.35 -15.50
N ALA A 122 11.60 6.30 -15.83
CA ALA A 122 12.66 6.36 -16.83
C ALA A 122 12.15 6.65 -18.25
N ALA A 123 10.88 6.35 -18.53
CA ALA A 123 10.22 6.64 -19.81
C ALA A 123 9.60 8.05 -19.86
N LEU A 124 9.58 8.78 -18.75
CA LEU A 124 9.06 10.13 -18.68
C LEU A 124 10.07 11.16 -19.18
N SER A 125 9.54 12.30 -19.64
CA SER A 125 10.38 13.46 -19.98
C SER A 125 11.15 13.97 -18.76
N PRO A 126 12.39 14.46 -18.91
CA PRO A 126 13.15 15.10 -17.84
C PRO A 126 12.40 16.26 -17.15
N ASN A 127 11.48 16.90 -17.87
CA ASN A 127 10.66 18.00 -17.33
C ASN A 127 9.40 17.51 -16.57
N THR A 128 9.29 16.22 -16.25
CA THR A 128 8.14 15.72 -15.52
C THR A 128 8.21 16.10 -14.04
N VAL A 129 7.09 16.57 -13.51
CA VAL A 129 6.89 16.84 -12.08
C VAL A 129 6.03 15.73 -11.50
N SER A 130 6.52 15.11 -10.42
CA SER A 130 5.81 14.05 -9.70
C SER A 130 5.22 14.58 -8.40
N TYR A 131 3.90 14.53 -8.26
CA TYR A 131 3.25 14.79 -6.99
C TYR A 131 3.28 13.55 -6.10
N VAL A 132 3.71 13.74 -4.85
CA VAL A 132 3.88 12.66 -3.86
C VAL A 132 3.06 12.99 -2.62
N GLY A 133 2.23 12.05 -2.18
CA GLY A 133 1.41 12.20 -0.97
C GLY A 133 2.26 12.08 0.28
N ILE A 134 2.79 13.21 0.75
CA ILE A 134 3.52 13.35 2.01
C ILE A 134 2.92 14.57 2.72
N ALA A 135 2.39 14.37 3.92
CA ALA A 135 1.73 15.41 4.68
C ALA A 135 2.73 16.44 5.25
N SER A 136 2.24 17.65 5.54
CA SER A 136 3.06 18.75 6.05
C SER A 136 3.68 18.47 7.43
N ASP A 137 3.08 17.58 8.21
CA ASP A 137 3.56 17.10 9.51
C ASP A 137 4.53 15.91 9.44
N GLU A 138 5.06 15.59 8.25
CA GLU A 138 6.05 14.52 8.03
C GLU A 138 7.43 15.06 7.58
N PRO A 139 8.12 15.91 8.37
CA PRO A 139 9.31 16.65 7.92
C PRO A 139 10.47 15.73 7.47
N LYS A 140 10.64 14.56 8.10
CA LYS A 140 11.67 13.59 7.72
C LYS A 140 11.45 12.97 6.32
N ARG A 141 10.21 12.89 5.86
CA ARG A 141 9.87 12.41 4.52
C ARG A 141 9.98 13.54 3.50
N LEU A 142 9.50 14.74 3.86
CA LEU A 142 9.58 15.95 3.04
C LEU A 142 11.02 16.31 2.68
N ALA A 143 11.97 16.18 3.63
CA ALA A 143 13.39 16.41 3.39
C ALA A 143 14.01 15.53 2.29
N ARG A 144 13.31 14.54 1.77
CA ARG A 144 13.77 13.68 0.65
C ARG A 144 13.25 14.15 -0.70
N LEU A 145 12.40 15.16 -0.73
CA LEU A 145 11.89 15.77 -1.96
C LEU A 145 12.88 16.83 -2.43
N ASP A 146 13.01 16.98 -3.75
CA ASP A 146 13.85 18.01 -4.35
C ASP A 146 13.09 19.35 -4.55
N GLY A 147 11.78 19.35 -4.37
CA GLY A 147 10.92 20.50 -4.53
C GLY A 147 10.73 21.00 -5.97
N ILE A 148 11.37 20.33 -6.93
CA ILE A 148 11.33 20.70 -8.36
C ILE A 148 10.64 19.59 -9.17
N HIS A 149 11.20 18.37 -9.14
CA HIS A 149 10.66 17.21 -9.84
C HIS A 149 9.81 16.32 -8.95
N LYS A 150 9.97 16.43 -7.63
CA LYS A 150 9.15 15.75 -6.63
C LYS A 150 8.60 16.77 -5.66
N VAL A 151 7.31 16.97 -5.71
CA VAL A 151 6.59 17.99 -4.95
C VAL A 151 5.47 17.36 -4.14
N SER A 152 5.29 17.82 -2.90
CA SER A 152 4.10 17.51 -2.12
C SER A 152 3.12 18.67 -2.17
N LEU A 153 1.91 18.44 -2.66
CA LEU A 153 0.84 19.43 -2.59
C LEU A 153 0.30 19.56 -1.16
N LEU A 154 0.36 18.50 -0.34
CA LEU A 154 -0.01 18.59 1.07
C LEU A 154 0.92 19.57 1.81
N ASP A 155 2.22 19.47 1.59
CA ASP A 155 3.19 20.40 2.18
C ASP A 155 3.00 21.82 1.64
N LYS A 156 2.85 21.96 0.33
CA LYS A 156 2.62 23.27 -0.34
C LYS A 156 1.43 24.03 0.24
N TYR A 157 0.38 23.32 0.63
CA TYR A 157 -0.86 23.91 1.17
C TYR A 157 -1.01 23.71 2.68
N GLY A 158 0.03 23.24 3.36
CA GLY A 158 0.05 23.10 4.81
C GLY A 158 -0.90 22.04 5.37
N VAL A 159 -1.25 21.02 4.58
CA VAL A 159 -2.23 19.97 4.93
C VAL A 159 -1.55 18.84 5.69
N THR A 160 -2.02 18.57 6.91
CA THR A 160 -1.57 17.50 7.79
C THR A 160 -2.19 16.15 7.42
N GLU A 161 -1.67 15.03 7.97
CA GLU A 161 -2.26 13.70 7.79
C GLU A 161 -3.74 13.64 8.24
N ALA A 162 -4.12 14.33 9.31
CA ALA A 162 -5.49 14.37 9.82
C ALA A 162 -6.42 15.15 8.87
N GLU A 163 -5.95 16.27 8.35
CA GLU A 163 -6.70 17.09 7.39
C GLU A 163 -6.82 16.40 6.04
N ALA A 164 -5.77 15.69 5.56
CA ALA A 164 -5.84 14.86 4.37
C ALA A 164 -6.92 13.78 4.48
N ARG A 165 -7.03 13.12 5.64
CA ARG A 165 -8.11 12.17 5.92
C ARG A 165 -9.48 12.85 5.84
N THR A 166 -9.66 13.97 6.51
CA THR A 166 -10.92 14.72 6.52
C THR A 166 -11.32 15.20 5.12
N LEU A 167 -10.36 15.60 4.31
CA LEU A 167 -10.59 15.99 2.92
C LEU A 167 -11.12 14.81 2.09
N CYS A 168 -10.52 13.64 2.22
CA CYS A 168 -10.97 12.42 1.56
C CYS A 168 -12.37 11.99 2.04
N GLU A 169 -12.66 12.07 3.33
CA GLU A 169 -13.97 11.75 3.91
C GLU A 169 -15.07 12.66 3.32
N LYS A 170 -14.84 13.97 3.33
CA LYS A 170 -15.79 14.95 2.78
C LYS A 170 -16.06 14.78 1.29
N SER A 171 -15.08 14.30 0.54
CA SER A 171 -15.20 14.06 -0.90
C SER A 171 -15.75 12.66 -1.23
N GLY A 172 -16.05 11.81 -0.25
CA GLY A 172 -16.46 10.42 -0.47
C GLY A 172 -15.37 9.54 -1.10
N LEU A 173 -14.11 9.95 -0.99
CA LEU A 173 -12.94 9.29 -1.57
C LEU A 173 -11.95 8.81 -0.51
N LEU A 174 -12.40 8.54 0.71
CA LEU A 174 -11.63 7.80 1.68
C LEU A 174 -11.81 6.30 1.44
N SER A 175 -10.71 5.57 1.29
CA SER A 175 -10.76 4.11 1.16
C SER A 175 -11.44 3.47 2.38
N PRO A 176 -12.35 2.49 2.19
CA PRO A 176 -13.03 1.78 3.28
C PRO A 176 -12.07 1.12 4.27
N ILE A 177 -10.88 0.75 3.84
CA ILE A 177 -9.85 0.13 4.68
C ILE A 177 -9.54 0.94 5.95
N TYR A 178 -9.70 2.27 5.91
CA TYR A 178 -9.43 3.14 7.05
C TYR A 178 -10.46 3.04 8.19
N ALA A 179 -11.55 2.29 8.01
CA ALA A 179 -12.44 1.91 9.10
C ALA A 179 -11.78 0.86 10.03
N HIS A 180 -10.84 0.07 9.50
CA HIS A 180 -10.27 -1.10 10.17
C HIS A 180 -8.74 -1.03 10.29
N CYS A 181 -8.09 -0.35 9.38
CA CYS A 181 -6.63 -0.25 9.28
C CYS A 181 -6.16 1.19 9.42
N ARG A 182 -5.01 1.40 10.03
CA ARG A 182 -4.41 2.73 10.15
C ARG A 182 -3.77 3.22 8.85
N ARG A 183 -3.41 2.28 7.98
CA ARG A 183 -2.74 2.54 6.70
C ARG A 183 -3.19 1.52 5.66
N ASN A 184 -3.04 1.88 4.39
CA ASN A 184 -3.14 0.92 3.29
C ASN A 184 -1.83 0.13 3.14
N GLY A 185 -1.91 -1.07 2.58
CA GLY A 185 -0.75 -1.91 2.30
C GLY A 185 -1.13 -3.32 1.90
N CYS A 186 -0.11 -4.13 1.61
CA CYS A 186 -0.32 -5.52 1.27
C CYS A 186 -0.95 -6.28 2.44
N TRP A 187 -1.91 -7.17 2.16
CA TRP A 187 -2.57 -7.98 3.17
C TRP A 187 -1.63 -8.97 3.89
N PHE A 188 -0.48 -9.27 3.29
CA PHE A 188 0.62 -10.07 3.85
C PHE A 188 1.79 -9.22 4.37
N CYS A 189 1.55 -7.98 4.78
CA CYS A 189 2.60 -7.05 5.16
C CYS A 189 3.28 -7.46 6.49
N PRO A 190 4.61 -7.65 6.51
CA PRO A 190 5.33 -8.01 7.74
C PRO A 190 5.36 -6.88 8.79
N ASN A 191 4.94 -5.67 8.40
CA ASN A 191 4.82 -4.50 9.28
C ASN A 191 3.35 -4.20 9.63
N ALA A 192 2.42 -5.11 9.35
CA ALA A 192 1.02 -4.94 9.74
C ALA A 192 0.87 -4.97 11.27
N SER A 193 -0.06 -4.18 11.77
CA SER A 193 -0.43 -4.18 13.19
C SER A 193 -1.29 -5.41 13.53
N ASP A 194 -1.40 -5.72 14.81
CA ASP A 194 -2.28 -6.80 15.29
C ASP A 194 -3.74 -6.59 14.86
N ALA A 195 -4.22 -5.35 14.81
CA ALA A 195 -5.57 -5.03 14.35
C ALA A 195 -5.75 -5.35 12.86
N GLU A 196 -4.78 -4.96 12.01
CA GLU A 196 -4.78 -5.24 10.58
C GLU A 196 -4.70 -6.74 10.29
N LEU A 197 -3.82 -7.48 10.99
CA LEU A 197 -3.71 -8.94 10.85
C LEU A 197 -4.98 -9.64 11.33
N ARG A 198 -5.55 -9.22 12.46
CA ARG A 198 -6.83 -9.75 12.95
C ARG A 198 -7.96 -9.52 11.96
N TYR A 199 -8.00 -8.34 11.36
CA TYR A 199 -8.98 -8.01 10.32
C TYR A 199 -8.88 -8.99 9.14
N MET A 200 -7.66 -9.26 8.66
CA MET A 200 -7.43 -10.25 7.59
C MET A 200 -7.87 -11.65 7.99
N ILE A 201 -7.52 -12.09 9.19
CA ILE A 201 -7.88 -13.44 9.69
C ILE A 201 -9.39 -13.64 9.77
N ILE A 202 -10.14 -12.60 10.15
CA ILE A 202 -11.59 -12.68 10.35
C ILE A 202 -12.35 -12.53 9.03
N HIS A 203 -11.97 -11.56 8.20
CA HIS A 203 -12.74 -11.19 7.00
C HIS A 203 -12.25 -11.87 5.72
N TYR A 204 -10.99 -12.31 5.70
CA TYR A 204 -10.35 -12.96 4.54
C TYR A 204 -9.57 -14.20 4.99
N PRO A 205 -10.21 -15.15 5.68
CA PRO A 205 -9.53 -16.31 6.27
C PRO A 205 -8.80 -17.13 5.22
N GLU A 206 -9.37 -17.32 4.04
CA GLU A 206 -8.76 -18.10 2.95
C GLU A 206 -7.44 -17.47 2.46
N MET A 207 -7.39 -16.12 2.39
CA MET A 207 -6.16 -15.43 2.02
C MET A 207 -5.08 -15.60 3.11
N PHE A 208 -5.48 -15.51 4.38
CA PHE A 208 -4.54 -15.68 5.48
C PHE A 208 -4.05 -17.14 5.61
N ASP A 209 -4.91 -18.11 5.35
CA ASP A 209 -4.58 -19.53 5.39
C ASP A 209 -3.56 -19.91 4.30
N ARG A 210 -3.54 -19.25 3.15
CA ARG A 210 -2.46 -19.38 2.14
C ARG A 210 -1.07 -19.03 2.73
N LEU A 211 -0.98 -18.07 3.64
CA LEU A 211 0.29 -17.78 4.32
C LEU A 211 0.68 -18.90 5.29
N ILE A 212 -0.29 -19.56 5.93
CA ILE A 212 -0.05 -20.72 6.77
C ILE A 212 0.42 -21.92 5.93
N GLU A 213 -0.17 -22.13 4.76
CA GLU A 213 0.30 -23.16 3.82
C GLU A 213 1.77 -22.92 3.45
N TRP A 214 2.13 -21.71 3.08
CA TRP A 214 3.52 -21.35 2.74
C TRP A 214 4.47 -21.48 3.93
N GLU A 215 4.02 -21.20 5.14
CA GLU A 215 4.81 -21.43 6.37
C GLU A 215 5.27 -22.89 6.50
N HIS A 216 4.41 -23.85 6.08
CA HIS A 216 4.66 -25.28 6.23
C HIS A 216 5.37 -25.92 5.02
N GLU A 217 5.67 -25.16 3.98
CA GLU A 217 6.43 -25.69 2.85
C GLU A 217 7.83 -26.14 3.26
N GLU A 218 8.34 -27.15 2.55
CA GLU A 218 9.66 -27.67 2.81
C GLU A 218 10.75 -26.65 2.47
N ASN A 219 11.87 -26.73 3.19
CA ASN A 219 13.08 -25.98 2.93
C ASN A 219 12.96 -24.44 2.94
N VAL A 220 11.94 -23.89 3.63
CA VAL A 220 11.76 -22.45 3.81
C VAL A 220 12.66 -21.92 4.92
N PHE A 221 13.52 -20.96 4.58
CA PHE A 221 14.45 -20.32 5.51
C PHE A 221 13.74 -19.39 6.51
N HIS A 222 12.96 -18.43 6.02
CA HIS A 222 12.31 -17.43 6.87
C HIS A 222 10.81 -17.65 6.94
N ARG A 223 10.35 -18.28 8.04
CA ARG A 223 8.94 -18.66 8.26
C ARG A 223 8.11 -17.61 8.99
N ARG A 224 8.70 -16.51 9.45
CA ARG A 224 8.00 -15.49 10.24
C ARG A 224 7.31 -14.49 9.34
N LEU A 225 6.00 -14.28 9.54
CA LEU A 225 5.25 -13.22 8.90
C LEU A 225 5.56 -11.87 9.55
N THR A 226 5.61 -11.83 10.89
CA THR A 226 5.94 -10.64 11.66
C THR A 226 7.40 -10.70 12.16
N ARG A 227 7.83 -9.69 12.90
CA ARG A 227 9.18 -9.74 13.52
C ARG A 227 9.38 -10.92 14.48
N LYS A 228 8.30 -11.46 15.04
CA LYS A 228 8.36 -12.42 16.15
C LYS A 228 7.71 -13.76 15.82
N GLU A 229 6.69 -13.77 14.98
CA GLU A 229 5.75 -14.87 14.85
C GLU A 229 5.57 -15.31 13.42
N THR A 230 5.32 -16.59 13.26
CA THR A 230 4.85 -17.19 12.02
C THR A 230 3.37 -16.86 11.78
N PRO A 231 2.80 -17.11 10.60
CA PRO A 231 1.37 -16.97 10.34
C PRO A 231 0.50 -17.77 11.31
N SER A 232 0.83 -19.04 11.57
CA SER A 232 0.09 -19.93 12.49
C SER A 232 0.10 -19.39 13.92
N GLU A 233 1.27 -19.00 14.44
CA GLU A 233 1.43 -18.42 15.77
C GLU A 233 0.65 -17.11 15.89
N THR A 234 0.72 -16.26 14.86
CA THR A 234 -0.02 -15.00 14.79
C THR A 234 -1.53 -15.24 14.84
N LYS A 235 -2.05 -16.19 14.04
CA LYS A 235 -3.48 -16.56 14.05
C LYS A 235 -3.91 -17.07 15.41
N ALA A 236 -3.17 -18.00 16.00
CA ALA A 236 -3.47 -18.57 17.31
C ALA A 236 -3.51 -17.48 18.41
N ARG A 237 -2.49 -16.62 18.47
CA ARG A 237 -2.43 -15.53 19.45
C ARG A 237 -3.54 -14.51 19.29
N LEU A 238 -3.82 -14.10 18.07
CA LEU A 238 -4.83 -13.09 17.81
C LEU A 238 -6.25 -13.62 18.06
N MET A 239 -6.52 -14.87 17.75
CA MET A 239 -7.85 -15.46 17.93
C MET A 239 -8.11 -15.89 19.39
N SER A 240 -7.09 -16.13 20.20
CA SER A 240 -7.23 -16.44 21.62
C SER A 240 -7.59 -15.23 22.50
N LYS A 241 -7.35 -14.00 22.01
CA LYS A 241 -7.67 -12.77 22.75
C LYS A 241 -9.08 -12.29 22.43
N PRO A 242 -9.91 -11.93 23.43
CA PRO A 242 -11.22 -11.31 23.18
C PRO A 242 -11.05 -10.02 22.36
N GLN A 243 -12.02 -9.71 21.52
CA GLN A 243 -12.03 -8.46 20.76
C GLN A 243 -12.05 -7.27 21.73
N PRO A 244 -11.13 -6.31 21.63
CA PRO A 244 -11.28 -5.06 22.32
C PRO A 244 -12.47 -4.32 21.69
N GLY A 245 -13.60 -4.24 22.42
CA GLY A 245 -14.68 -3.31 22.03
C GLY A 245 -16.08 -3.87 21.79
N LEU A 246 -16.37 -5.14 22.14
CA LEU A 246 -17.75 -5.60 22.35
C LEU A 246 -18.01 -5.76 23.86
N SER A 247 -17.91 -4.66 24.60
CA SER A 247 -18.55 -4.64 25.92
C SER A 247 -20.06 -4.67 25.66
N SER A 248 -20.64 -5.82 25.93
CA SER A 248 -22.08 -5.99 26.10
C SER A 248 -22.60 -4.86 26.99
N ASN A 249 -23.33 -3.90 26.44
CA ASN A 249 -24.30 -3.16 27.22
C ASN A 249 -25.34 -4.17 27.73
N LYS A 250 -25.01 -4.86 28.83
CA LYS A 250 -26.02 -5.48 29.67
C LYS A 250 -26.66 -4.37 30.47
N ASN A 251 -27.84 -3.99 30.01
CA ASN A 251 -28.99 -3.55 30.77
C ASN A 251 -28.76 -3.27 32.26
N GLN A 252 -29.01 -2.06 32.63
CA GLN A 252 -29.71 -1.84 33.91
C GLN A 252 -31.11 -1.37 33.56
N GLY A 253 -32.10 -2.14 34.08
CA GLY A 253 -33.51 -1.96 33.98
C GLY A 253 -34.04 -0.74 34.69
#